data_9e790fbbfa16977cbcb3c49e91f0a84b
#
_entry.id   9e790fbbfa16977cbcb3c49e91f0a84b
#
_cell.length_a   1.000
_cell.length_b   1.000
_cell.length_c   1.000
_cell.angle_alpha   90.00
_cell.angle_beta   90.00
_cell.angle_gamma   90.00
#
_symmetry.space_group_name_H-M   'P 1'
#
loop_
_entity.id
_entity.type
_entity.pdbx_description
1 polymer ?
#
loop_
_entity_poly.entity_id
_entity_poly.type
_entity_poly.pdbx_seq_one_letter_code
_entity_poly.pdbx_strand_id
1 'polypeptide(L)'
;MIFIFTNKEDIHPTNVINHLVGWGVPVFRLNTECLLTDYQFKWWCNEDGCDFYIRNVKNNLEVYGHEITAVWDRRAMIPKHLPVTHRERSINKYNREEAHGFLSFLRYYMRDIFSVGSIVEDRPADSKMLQLSVAKSLGAKVPDTCYANYKSAFDDLCSRHDEISLKSINNDSVFIDGETEYVFYSQKVKSSDIKTQDPIAFSQTACYLQNYIDKKYE
;
A
#
# COMPACT_ATOMS: atom_id res chain seq x y z
N MET A 1 2.32 -13.09 21.57
CA MET A 1 1.99 -11.66 21.39
C MET A 1 1.44 -11.44 19.98
N ILE A 2 0.46 -10.52 19.80
CA ILE A 2 -0.02 -10.12 18.46
C ILE A 2 0.83 -8.92 18.00
N PHE A 3 1.39 -9.00 16.78
CA PHE A 3 2.18 -7.94 16.18
C PHE A 3 1.38 -7.23 15.07
N ILE A 4 1.27 -5.91 15.14
CA ILE A 4 0.49 -5.12 14.18
C ILE A 4 1.40 -4.11 13.49
N PHE A 5 1.61 -4.30 12.18
CA PHE A 5 2.17 -3.25 11.31
C PHE A 5 1.08 -2.25 10.96
N THR A 6 1.31 -0.98 11.19
CA THR A 6 0.34 0.08 10.87
C THR A 6 1.01 1.44 10.78
N ASN A 7 0.22 2.50 10.86
CA ASN A 7 0.66 3.89 10.98
C ASN A 7 -0.14 4.62 12.08
N LYS A 8 0.30 5.81 12.45
CA LYS A 8 -0.33 6.61 13.53
C LYS A 8 -1.74 7.08 13.18
N GLU A 9 -1.99 7.37 11.91
CA GLU A 9 -3.24 7.97 11.45
C GLU A 9 -4.36 6.94 11.31
N ASP A 10 -4.03 5.64 11.19
CA ASP A 10 -5.06 4.59 11.10
C ASP A 10 -5.70 4.32 12.47
N ILE A 11 -6.97 4.70 12.60
CA ILE A 11 -7.77 4.52 13.81
C ILE A 11 -8.27 3.08 14.01
N HIS A 12 -8.36 2.29 12.93
CA HIS A 12 -8.91 0.93 13.01
C HIS A 12 -8.08 0.01 13.91
N PRO A 13 -6.72 -0.01 13.80
CA PRO A 13 -5.92 -0.81 14.73
C PRO A 13 -6.12 -0.39 16.18
N THR A 14 -6.32 0.89 16.48
CA THR A 14 -6.57 1.36 17.84
C THR A 14 -7.81 0.71 18.44
N ASN A 15 -8.91 0.64 17.70
CA ASN A 15 -10.14 0.01 18.15
C ASN A 15 -9.95 -1.50 18.40
N VAL A 16 -9.26 -2.18 17.48
CA VAL A 16 -8.96 -3.62 17.64
C VAL A 16 -8.05 -3.86 18.84
N ILE A 17 -7.00 -3.06 19.02
CA ILE A 17 -6.08 -3.15 20.15
C ILE A 17 -6.84 -3.00 21.48
N ASN A 18 -7.76 -2.04 21.59
CA ASN A 18 -8.54 -1.83 22.79
C ASN A 18 -9.35 -3.08 23.17
N HIS A 19 -9.94 -3.77 22.20
CA HIS A 19 -10.65 -5.03 22.43
C HIS A 19 -9.69 -6.15 22.86
N LEU A 20 -8.56 -6.31 22.16
CA LEU A 20 -7.57 -7.35 22.47
C LEU A 20 -6.99 -7.17 23.89
N VAL A 21 -6.64 -5.93 24.24
CA VAL A 21 -6.14 -5.58 25.58
C VAL A 21 -7.23 -5.84 26.63
N GLY A 22 -8.49 -5.50 26.34
CA GLY A 22 -9.63 -5.82 27.21
C GLY A 22 -9.83 -7.32 27.45
N TRP A 23 -9.37 -8.16 26.54
CA TRP A 23 -9.34 -9.62 26.68
C TRP A 23 -8.04 -10.16 27.30
N GLY A 24 -7.13 -9.29 27.73
CA GLY A 24 -5.83 -9.68 28.29
C GLY A 24 -4.81 -10.18 27.26
N VAL A 25 -5.04 -9.92 25.96
CA VAL A 25 -4.14 -10.35 24.89
C VAL A 25 -3.03 -9.31 24.71
N PRO A 26 -1.74 -9.68 24.82
CA PRO A 26 -0.63 -8.76 24.62
C PRO A 26 -0.49 -8.40 23.13
N VAL A 27 -0.38 -7.10 22.87
CA VAL A 27 -0.27 -6.54 21.51
C VAL A 27 0.93 -5.61 21.41
N PHE A 28 1.70 -5.73 20.32
CA PHE A 28 2.73 -4.76 19.94
C PHE A 28 2.31 -4.05 18.65
N ARG A 29 2.13 -2.74 18.72
CA ARG A 29 1.84 -1.88 17.57
C ARG A 29 3.12 -1.24 17.06
N LEU A 30 3.46 -1.51 15.81
CA LEU A 30 4.53 -0.85 15.07
C LEU A 30 3.95 0.18 14.10
N ASN A 31 4.11 1.47 14.41
CA ASN A 31 3.83 2.55 13.45
C ASN A 31 5.05 2.70 12.54
N THR A 32 4.98 2.12 11.37
CA THR A 32 6.14 1.87 10.51
C THR A 32 6.79 3.15 9.97
N GLU A 33 6.02 4.22 9.79
CA GLU A 33 6.53 5.53 9.39
C GLU A 33 7.42 6.19 10.46
N CYS A 34 7.32 5.72 11.70
CA CYS A 34 8.09 6.19 12.84
C CYS A 34 9.20 5.22 13.26
N LEU A 35 9.50 4.20 12.46
CA LEU A 35 10.48 3.15 12.81
C LEU A 35 11.80 3.73 13.31
N LEU A 36 12.34 4.74 12.64
CA LEU A 36 13.64 5.33 12.98
C LEU A 36 13.62 6.39 14.09
N THR A 37 12.43 6.83 14.51
CA THR A 37 12.27 7.92 15.51
C THR A 37 11.70 7.45 16.83
N ASP A 38 10.74 6.53 16.80
CA ASP A 38 9.98 6.12 17.96
C ASP A 38 10.36 4.73 18.47
N TYR A 39 11.23 4.01 17.73
CA TYR A 39 11.61 2.66 18.08
C TYR A 39 13.12 2.46 18.08
N GLN A 40 13.57 1.64 19.02
CA GLN A 40 14.89 1.00 18.99
C GLN A 40 14.70 -0.45 18.54
N PHE A 41 15.55 -0.91 17.65
CA PHE A 41 15.49 -2.27 17.17
C PHE A 41 16.87 -2.88 17.00
N LYS A 42 16.92 -4.20 17.10
CA LYS A 42 18.11 -5.01 16.91
C LYS A 42 17.70 -6.31 16.24
N TRP A 43 18.48 -6.74 15.28
CA TRP A 43 18.45 -8.09 14.76
C TRP A 43 19.80 -8.74 15.02
N TRP A 44 19.81 -10.02 15.28
CA TRP A 44 21.05 -10.80 15.40
C TRP A 44 20.87 -12.19 14.81
N CYS A 45 21.99 -12.79 14.39
CA CYS A 45 22.10 -14.17 13.97
C CYS A 45 23.47 -14.68 14.44
N ASN A 46 23.47 -15.71 15.24
CA ASN A 46 24.68 -16.32 15.82
C ASN A 46 24.51 -17.84 15.93
N GLU A 47 25.37 -18.51 16.67
CA GLU A 47 25.36 -19.99 16.85
C GLU A 47 24.03 -20.46 17.51
N ASP A 48 23.39 -19.63 18.33
CA ASP A 48 22.15 -19.96 19.03
C ASP A 48 20.90 -19.74 18.16
N GLY A 49 21.06 -19.11 16.99
CA GLY A 49 19.96 -18.83 16.06
C GLY A 49 19.85 -17.36 15.66
N CYS A 50 18.75 -17.04 15.00
CA CYS A 50 18.44 -15.68 14.54
C CYS A 50 17.14 -15.19 15.18
N ASP A 51 17.14 -13.97 15.69
CA ASP A 51 15.94 -13.31 16.24
C ASP A 51 16.05 -11.80 16.11
N PHE A 52 14.99 -11.08 16.48
CA PHE A 52 14.99 -9.64 16.55
C PHE A 52 14.32 -9.13 17.84
N TYR A 53 14.60 -7.89 18.16
CA TYR A 53 14.03 -7.15 19.28
C TYR A 53 13.61 -5.77 18.80
N ILE A 54 12.42 -5.32 19.23
CA ILE A 54 11.94 -3.96 18.99
C ILE A 54 11.35 -3.42 20.28
N ARG A 55 11.73 -2.18 20.62
CA ARG A 55 11.21 -1.42 21.75
C ARG A 55 10.66 -0.08 21.29
N ASN A 56 9.44 0.24 21.68
CA ASN A 56 8.90 1.59 21.53
C ASN A 56 9.42 2.46 22.68
N VAL A 57 10.20 3.51 22.32
CA VAL A 57 10.85 4.37 23.33
C VAL A 57 9.89 5.30 24.07
N LYS A 58 8.65 5.47 23.59
CA LYS A 58 7.65 6.35 24.20
C LYS A 58 6.86 5.70 25.33
N ASN A 59 6.57 4.42 25.19
CA ASN A 59 5.75 3.68 26.18
C ASN A 59 6.47 2.47 26.77
N ASN A 60 7.74 2.25 26.39
CA ASN A 60 8.59 1.14 26.84
C ASN A 60 8.05 -0.27 26.52
N LEU A 61 7.05 -0.39 25.65
CA LEU A 61 6.64 -1.72 25.16
C LEU A 61 7.74 -2.31 24.29
N GLU A 62 7.96 -3.60 24.48
CA GLU A 62 8.99 -4.35 23.77
C GLU A 62 8.47 -5.70 23.28
N VAL A 63 9.13 -6.24 22.27
CA VAL A 63 8.80 -7.53 21.67
C VAL A 63 10.06 -8.19 21.10
N TYR A 64 10.15 -9.50 21.28
CA TYR A 64 11.08 -10.38 20.58
C TYR A 64 10.37 -11.15 19.48
N GLY A 65 11.08 -11.49 18.40
CA GLY A 65 10.50 -12.20 17.26
C GLY A 65 9.84 -13.52 17.64
N HIS A 66 10.50 -14.31 18.52
CA HIS A 66 9.99 -15.60 18.97
C HIS A 66 8.72 -15.52 19.84
N GLU A 67 8.36 -14.36 20.37
CA GLU A 67 7.14 -14.17 21.19
C GLU A 67 5.89 -13.93 20.32
N ILE A 68 6.06 -13.68 19.01
CA ILE A 68 4.97 -13.33 18.11
C ILE A 68 4.22 -14.58 17.68
N THR A 69 2.92 -14.58 17.91
CA THR A 69 2.03 -15.70 17.60
C THR A 69 0.98 -15.38 16.53
N ALA A 70 0.78 -14.09 16.25
CA ALA A 70 -0.12 -13.64 15.20
C ALA A 70 0.35 -12.27 14.66
N VAL A 71 0.08 -12.01 13.40
CA VAL A 71 0.47 -10.78 12.70
C VAL A 71 -0.72 -10.16 11.97
N TRP A 72 -0.80 -8.84 11.99
CA TRP A 72 -1.70 -8.08 11.16
C TRP A 72 -0.96 -6.93 10.49
N ASP A 73 -0.83 -6.96 9.16
CA ASP A 73 -0.29 -5.84 8.37
C ASP A 73 -1.46 -4.96 7.89
N ARG A 74 -1.53 -3.77 8.45
CA ARG A 74 -2.61 -2.84 8.16
C ARG A 74 -2.07 -1.46 7.80
N ARG A 75 -2.05 -1.15 6.50
CA ARG A 75 -1.65 0.17 5.99
C ARG A 75 -0.29 0.64 6.51
N ALA A 76 0.67 -0.26 6.59
CA ALA A 76 2.04 0.09 6.93
C ALA A 76 2.60 1.11 5.94
N MET A 77 3.18 2.20 6.45
CA MET A 77 3.76 3.28 5.65
C MET A 77 5.28 3.25 5.75
N ILE A 78 5.97 3.69 4.71
CA ILE A 78 7.41 3.96 4.79
C ILE A 78 7.60 5.37 5.35
N PRO A 79 8.63 5.62 6.19
CA PRO A 79 8.92 6.94 6.73
C PRO A 79 8.96 8.00 5.63
N LYS A 80 8.14 9.06 5.79
CA LYS A 80 8.11 10.22 4.90
C LYS A 80 8.87 11.35 5.57
N HIS A 81 10.03 11.72 5.03
CA HIS A 81 10.71 12.97 5.40
C HIS A 81 10.64 13.92 4.21
N LEU A 82 10.28 15.16 4.46
CA LEU A 82 10.34 16.22 3.45
C LEU A 82 11.77 16.80 3.46
N PRO A 83 12.60 16.53 2.44
CA PRO A 83 13.95 17.02 2.41
C PRO A 83 14.01 18.51 2.03
N VAL A 84 14.82 19.28 2.74
CA VAL A 84 15.03 20.71 2.46
C VAL A 84 16.23 20.93 1.53
N THR A 85 17.27 20.10 1.62
CA THR A 85 18.50 20.20 0.81
C THR A 85 18.77 18.93 0.00
N HIS A 86 19.67 19.02 -0.99
CA HIS A 86 20.10 17.83 -1.74
C HIS A 86 20.77 16.78 -0.86
N ARG A 87 21.56 17.22 0.14
CA ARG A 87 22.21 16.32 1.09
C ARG A 87 21.17 15.61 1.95
N GLU A 88 20.19 16.34 2.43
CA GLU A 88 19.09 15.75 3.22
C GLU A 88 18.25 14.78 2.41
N ARG A 89 18.01 15.06 1.12
CA ARG A 89 17.34 14.11 0.21
C ARG A 89 18.08 12.78 0.10
N SER A 90 19.40 12.83 -0.05
CA SER A 90 20.23 11.62 -0.17
C SER A 90 20.23 10.81 1.12
N ILE A 91 20.37 11.48 2.28
CA ILE A 91 20.32 10.85 3.60
C ILE A 91 18.92 10.26 3.85
N ASN A 92 17.86 11.00 3.56
CA ASN A 92 16.49 10.54 3.74
C ASN A 92 16.17 9.36 2.81
N LYS A 93 16.67 9.39 1.58
CA LYS A 93 16.54 8.25 0.66
C LYS A 93 17.21 7.01 1.24
N TYR A 94 18.46 7.13 1.68
CA TYR A 94 19.19 6.04 2.31
C TYR A 94 18.46 5.49 3.54
N ASN A 95 18.07 6.36 4.49
CA ASN A 95 17.34 5.96 5.69
C ASN A 95 16.01 5.25 5.38
N ARG A 96 15.30 5.67 4.33
CA ARG A 96 14.07 5.00 3.88
C ARG A 96 14.33 3.62 3.31
N GLU A 97 15.41 3.47 2.55
CA GLU A 97 15.82 2.17 1.98
C GLU A 97 16.22 1.20 3.08
N GLU A 98 16.98 1.66 4.09
CA GLU A 98 17.32 0.86 5.28
C GLU A 98 16.07 0.45 6.08
N ALA A 99 15.19 1.40 6.36
CA ALA A 99 13.93 1.11 7.06
C ALA A 99 13.05 0.13 6.26
N HIS A 100 12.97 0.31 4.94
CA HIS A 100 12.22 -0.60 4.07
C HIS A 100 12.84 -2.01 4.08
N GLY A 101 14.17 -2.11 4.04
CA GLY A 101 14.89 -3.39 4.13
C GLY A 101 14.55 -4.12 5.42
N PHE A 102 14.59 -3.42 6.56
CA PHE A 102 14.23 -4.03 7.85
C PHE A 102 12.74 -4.43 7.93
N LEU A 103 11.82 -3.59 7.47
CA LEU A 103 10.39 -3.93 7.43
C LEU A 103 10.10 -5.12 6.50
N SER A 104 10.80 -5.22 5.39
CA SER A 104 10.69 -6.37 4.47
C SER A 104 11.23 -7.65 5.10
N PHE A 105 12.35 -7.55 5.83
CA PHE A 105 12.88 -8.65 6.63
C PHE A 105 11.87 -9.12 7.67
N LEU A 106 11.28 -8.21 8.45
CA LEU A 106 10.28 -8.56 9.48
C LEU A 106 9.09 -9.33 8.88
N ARG A 107 8.57 -8.88 7.73
CA ARG A 107 7.48 -9.58 7.01
C ARG A 107 7.88 -10.98 6.61
N TYR A 108 9.07 -11.11 6.02
CA TYR A 108 9.58 -12.41 5.60
C TYR A 108 9.85 -13.34 6.80
N TYR A 109 10.40 -12.81 7.88
CA TYR A 109 10.65 -13.58 9.11
C TYR A 109 9.36 -14.14 9.71
N MET A 110 8.29 -13.37 9.65
CA MET A 110 6.98 -13.72 10.20
C MET A 110 6.02 -14.39 9.19
N ARG A 111 6.47 -14.75 7.98
CA ARG A 111 5.61 -15.26 6.90
C ARG A 111 4.84 -16.55 7.25
N ASP A 112 5.40 -17.37 8.12
CA ASP A 112 4.83 -18.64 8.54
C ASP A 112 3.98 -18.52 9.84
N ILE A 113 3.92 -17.32 10.42
CA ILE A 113 3.07 -17.02 11.58
C ILE A 113 1.66 -16.73 11.09
N PHE A 114 0.65 -17.15 11.88
CA PHE A 114 -0.74 -16.83 11.56
C PHE A 114 -0.92 -15.33 11.30
N SER A 115 -1.49 -14.98 10.15
CA SER A 115 -1.73 -13.59 9.79
C SER A 115 -3.17 -13.37 9.31
N VAL A 116 -3.70 -12.18 9.60
CA VAL A 116 -4.93 -11.69 8.97
C VAL A 116 -4.54 -11.06 7.65
N GLY A 117 -4.85 -11.74 6.55
CA GLY A 117 -4.28 -11.47 5.23
C GLY A 117 -2.86 -12.07 5.09
N SER A 118 -2.29 -12.00 3.91
CA SER A 118 -0.91 -12.42 3.68
C SER A 118 0.04 -11.23 3.74
N ILE A 119 0.94 -11.23 4.72
CA ILE A 119 1.94 -10.15 4.88
C ILE A 119 2.99 -10.12 3.76
N VAL A 120 3.10 -11.17 2.97
CA VAL A 120 4.03 -11.28 1.83
C VAL A 120 3.33 -11.03 0.50
N GLU A 121 2.05 -11.40 0.38
CA GLU A 121 1.28 -11.38 -0.87
C GLU A 121 0.36 -10.17 -1.04
N ASP A 122 0.20 -9.33 -0.02
CA ASP A 122 -0.70 -8.18 -0.08
C ASP A 122 -0.36 -7.20 -1.22
N ARG A 123 0.92 -6.99 -1.52
CA ARG A 123 1.34 -6.10 -2.63
C ARG A 123 0.90 -6.57 -4.01
N PRO A 124 1.03 -7.85 -4.40
CA PRO A 124 0.42 -8.35 -5.62
C PRO A 124 -1.10 -8.21 -5.61
N ALA A 125 -1.75 -8.43 -4.45
CA ALA A 125 -3.20 -8.32 -4.31
C ALA A 125 -3.74 -6.89 -4.50
N ASP A 126 -2.91 -5.85 -4.27
CA ASP A 126 -3.27 -4.45 -4.55
C ASP A 126 -3.36 -4.14 -6.07
N SER A 127 -2.84 -5.02 -6.92
CA SER A 127 -2.93 -4.84 -8.37
C SER A 127 -4.37 -4.98 -8.87
N LYS A 128 -4.96 -3.87 -9.31
CA LYS A 128 -6.31 -3.84 -9.89
C LYS A 128 -6.47 -4.81 -11.08
N MET A 129 -5.42 -4.98 -11.86
CA MET A 129 -5.41 -5.92 -13.00
C MET A 129 -5.44 -7.37 -12.52
N LEU A 130 -4.65 -7.71 -11.50
CA LEU A 130 -4.68 -9.04 -10.90
C LEU A 130 -6.03 -9.33 -10.26
N GLN A 131 -6.59 -8.39 -9.49
CA GLN A 131 -7.92 -8.52 -8.87
C GLN A 131 -9.00 -8.84 -9.91
N LEU A 132 -9.04 -8.12 -11.04
CA LEU A 132 -9.99 -8.37 -12.11
C LEU A 132 -9.76 -9.73 -12.80
N SER A 133 -8.49 -10.09 -13.02
CA SER A 133 -8.14 -11.37 -13.64
C SER A 133 -8.58 -12.55 -12.77
N VAL A 134 -8.32 -12.48 -11.47
CA VAL A 134 -8.77 -13.50 -10.50
C VAL A 134 -10.29 -13.53 -10.41
N ALA A 135 -10.96 -12.38 -10.25
CA ALA A 135 -12.41 -12.31 -10.22
C ALA A 135 -13.04 -12.95 -11.47
N LYS A 136 -12.48 -12.66 -12.66
CA LYS A 136 -12.94 -13.26 -13.91
C LYS A 136 -12.74 -14.76 -13.95
N SER A 137 -11.59 -15.26 -13.49
CA SER A 137 -11.31 -16.71 -13.43
C SER A 137 -12.24 -17.47 -12.50
N LEU A 138 -12.76 -16.80 -11.47
CA LEU A 138 -13.75 -17.32 -10.53
C LEU A 138 -15.20 -17.17 -11.01
N GLY A 139 -15.42 -16.72 -12.25
CA GLY A 139 -16.75 -16.57 -12.85
C GLY A 139 -17.48 -15.27 -12.48
N ALA A 140 -16.84 -14.33 -11.79
CA ALA A 140 -17.46 -13.04 -11.49
C ALA A 140 -17.65 -12.20 -12.77
N LYS A 141 -18.71 -11.37 -12.75
CA LYS A 141 -18.88 -10.32 -13.77
C LYS A 141 -17.90 -9.19 -13.43
N VAL A 142 -17.02 -8.91 -14.36
CA VAL A 142 -16.05 -7.80 -14.24
C VAL A 142 -16.36 -6.74 -15.29
N PRO A 143 -16.08 -5.46 -14.98
CA PRO A 143 -16.25 -4.40 -15.98
C PRO A 143 -15.25 -4.55 -17.12
N ASP A 144 -15.64 -4.11 -18.32
CA ASP A 144 -14.73 -3.98 -19.45
C ASP A 144 -13.62 -3.01 -19.11
N THR A 145 -12.39 -3.46 -19.23
CA THR A 145 -11.22 -2.73 -18.76
C THR A 145 -10.09 -2.82 -19.76
N CYS A 146 -9.42 -1.70 -20.01
CA CYS A 146 -8.21 -1.63 -20.81
C CYS A 146 -7.15 -0.79 -20.10
N TYR A 147 -5.91 -1.27 -20.10
CA TYR A 147 -4.74 -0.57 -19.64
C TYR A 147 -3.70 -0.54 -20.75
N ALA A 148 -3.40 0.65 -21.25
CA ALA A 148 -2.49 0.82 -22.38
C ALA A 148 -1.82 2.19 -22.37
N ASN A 149 -0.73 2.31 -23.16
CA ASN A 149 0.01 3.55 -23.37
C ASN A 149 -0.08 4.04 -24.82
N TYR A 150 -1.09 3.64 -25.56
CA TYR A 150 -1.36 4.13 -26.90
C TYR A 150 -2.87 4.21 -27.15
N LYS A 151 -3.30 5.23 -27.89
CA LYS A 151 -4.70 5.64 -28.00
C LYS A 151 -5.60 4.56 -28.63
N SER A 152 -5.18 3.94 -29.74
CA SER A 152 -6.03 2.98 -30.46
C SER A 152 -6.35 1.71 -29.68
N ALA A 153 -5.63 1.42 -28.58
CA ALA A 153 -5.98 0.33 -27.66
C ALA A 153 -7.35 0.53 -27.01
N PHE A 154 -7.85 1.74 -26.95
CA PHE A 154 -9.13 2.08 -26.31
C PHE A 154 -10.31 2.16 -27.27
N ASP A 155 -10.08 2.01 -28.59
CA ASP A 155 -11.12 2.19 -29.60
C ASP A 155 -12.29 1.21 -29.43
N ASP A 156 -11.99 -0.05 -29.12
CA ASP A 156 -13.02 -1.07 -28.89
C ASP A 156 -13.83 -0.77 -27.61
N LEU A 157 -13.17 -0.42 -26.50
CA LEU A 157 -13.84 -0.02 -25.25
C LEU A 157 -14.75 1.21 -25.49
N CYS A 158 -14.23 2.23 -26.16
CA CYS A 158 -14.97 3.46 -26.48
C CYS A 158 -16.07 3.29 -27.53
N SER A 159 -16.04 2.22 -28.31
CA SER A 159 -17.11 1.90 -29.26
C SER A 159 -18.33 1.23 -28.58
N ARG A 160 -18.08 0.51 -27.50
CA ARG A 160 -19.10 -0.25 -26.76
C ARG A 160 -19.73 0.53 -25.60
N HIS A 161 -19.06 1.56 -25.11
CA HIS A 161 -19.48 2.30 -23.92
C HIS A 161 -19.36 3.80 -24.11
N ASP A 162 -20.42 4.55 -23.83
CA ASP A 162 -20.45 6.00 -23.94
C ASP A 162 -19.76 6.69 -22.75
N GLU A 163 -19.79 6.06 -21.60
CA GLU A 163 -19.24 6.58 -20.36
C GLU A 163 -18.12 5.66 -19.84
N ILE A 164 -16.98 6.26 -19.52
CA ILE A 164 -15.76 5.59 -19.11
C ILE A 164 -15.31 6.13 -17.76
N SER A 165 -14.81 5.24 -16.90
CA SER A 165 -14.05 5.61 -15.70
C SER A 165 -12.57 5.64 -16.03
N LEU A 166 -11.94 6.80 -15.90
CA LEU A 166 -10.49 6.95 -15.89
C LEU A 166 -10.00 6.81 -14.44
N LYS A 167 -9.06 5.91 -14.20
CA LYS A 167 -8.57 5.59 -12.85
C LYS A 167 -7.06 5.60 -12.81
N SER A 168 -6.50 5.89 -11.64
CA SER A 168 -5.10 5.59 -11.34
C SER A 168 -4.96 4.12 -10.93
N ILE A 169 -3.85 3.49 -11.31
CA ILE A 169 -3.47 2.17 -10.79
C ILE A 169 -3.00 2.29 -9.35
N ASN A 170 -2.17 3.30 -9.07
CA ASN A 170 -1.67 3.58 -7.74
C ASN A 170 -2.61 4.56 -7.04
N ASN A 171 -3.04 4.21 -5.83
CA ASN A 171 -3.94 5.07 -5.04
C ASN A 171 -3.26 6.37 -4.55
N ASP A 172 -1.94 6.45 -4.59
CA ASP A 172 -1.13 7.57 -4.11
C ASP A 172 -0.66 8.51 -5.24
N SER A 173 -1.46 8.68 -6.29
CA SER A 173 -1.11 9.58 -7.41
C SER A 173 -1.22 11.03 -6.95
N VAL A 174 -0.14 11.51 -6.36
CA VAL A 174 0.03 12.91 -5.97
C VAL A 174 1.04 13.56 -6.90
N PHE A 175 0.62 14.64 -7.57
CA PHE A 175 1.53 15.51 -8.32
C PHE A 175 1.87 16.70 -7.45
N ILE A 176 3.15 17.08 -7.43
CA ILE A 176 3.62 18.27 -6.74
C ILE A 176 4.09 19.27 -7.78
N ASP A 177 3.44 20.43 -7.83
CA ASP A 177 3.86 21.58 -8.63
C ASP A 177 4.11 22.76 -7.67
N GLY A 178 5.38 23.05 -7.44
CA GLY A 178 5.80 24.00 -6.42
C GLY A 178 5.38 23.55 -5.02
N GLU A 179 4.49 24.29 -4.36
CA GLU A 179 3.94 23.99 -3.03
C GLU A 179 2.55 23.31 -3.10
N THR A 180 2.00 23.09 -4.30
CA THR A 180 0.66 22.57 -4.50
C THR A 180 0.68 21.06 -4.73
N GLU A 181 -0.07 20.33 -3.93
CA GLU A 181 -0.31 18.89 -4.10
C GLU A 181 -1.60 18.66 -4.88
N TYR A 182 -1.53 17.87 -5.96
CA TYR A 182 -2.69 17.45 -6.74
C TYR A 182 -2.91 15.95 -6.54
N VAL A 183 -4.12 15.57 -6.14
CA VAL A 183 -4.53 14.17 -6.00
C VAL A 183 -5.35 13.76 -7.21
N PHE A 184 -4.97 12.65 -7.84
CA PHE A 184 -5.73 12.10 -8.97
C PHE A 184 -6.83 11.15 -8.47
N TYR A 185 -8.07 11.64 -8.51
CA TYR A 185 -9.25 10.81 -8.24
C TYR A 185 -9.77 10.13 -9.51
N SER A 186 -10.50 9.01 -9.32
CA SER A 186 -11.24 8.40 -10.43
C SER A 186 -12.22 9.40 -11.03
N GLN A 187 -12.21 9.52 -12.37
CA GLN A 187 -13.03 10.47 -13.10
C GLN A 187 -13.97 9.74 -14.06
N LYS A 188 -15.21 10.23 -14.15
CA LYS A 188 -16.13 9.84 -15.20
C LYS A 188 -15.92 10.73 -16.42
N VAL A 189 -15.64 10.16 -17.57
CA VAL A 189 -15.37 10.84 -18.83
C VAL A 189 -16.23 10.25 -19.94
N LYS A 190 -16.52 11.00 -21.01
CA LYS A 190 -17.19 10.48 -22.19
C LYS A 190 -16.20 9.83 -23.14
N SER A 191 -16.62 8.77 -23.82
CA SER A 191 -15.82 8.13 -24.86
C SER A 191 -15.46 9.07 -26.00
N SER A 192 -16.33 10.04 -26.31
CA SER A 192 -16.02 11.12 -27.27
C SER A 192 -14.81 11.94 -26.89
N ASP A 193 -14.63 12.21 -25.61
CA ASP A 193 -13.53 13.03 -25.11
C ASP A 193 -12.20 12.27 -25.22
N ILE A 194 -12.22 10.96 -24.98
CA ILE A 194 -11.05 10.09 -25.19
C ILE A 194 -10.67 10.04 -26.70
N LYS A 195 -11.67 9.90 -27.58
CA LYS A 195 -11.46 9.86 -29.01
C LYS A 195 -10.84 11.14 -29.57
N THR A 196 -11.09 12.29 -28.97
CA THR A 196 -10.57 13.59 -29.40
C THR A 196 -9.21 13.96 -28.82
N GLN A 197 -8.73 13.22 -27.80
CA GLN A 197 -7.42 13.48 -27.20
C GLN A 197 -6.25 13.26 -28.17
N ASP A 198 -5.18 14.04 -27.98
CA ASP A 198 -3.93 13.86 -28.72
C ASP A 198 -3.32 12.47 -28.40
N PRO A 199 -2.97 11.66 -29.41
CA PRO A 199 -2.29 10.39 -29.21
C PRO A 199 -0.99 10.49 -28.38
N ILE A 200 -0.28 11.61 -28.43
CA ILE A 200 0.96 11.86 -27.68
C ILE A 200 0.70 11.78 -26.17
N ALA A 201 -0.46 12.26 -25.70
CA ALA A 201 -0.80 12.21 -24.29
C ALA A 201 -0.80 10.77 -23.74
N PHE A 202 -1.22 9.79 -24.54
CA PHE A 202 -1.23 8.37 -24.15
C PHE A 202 0.17 7.75 -24.15
N SER A 203 1.11 8.25 -24.93
CA SER A 203 2.49 7.74 -24.95
C SER A 203 3.34 8.23 -23.78
N GLN A 204 2.91 9.30 -23.11
CA GLN A 204 3.61 9.85 -21.95
C GLN A 204 3.36 9.06 -20.67
N THR A 205 2.19 8.39 -20.56
CA THR A 205 1.84 7.54 -19.44
C THR A 205 0.81 6.50 -19.87
N ALA A 206 0.81 5.35 -19.22
CA ALA A 206 -0.25 4.37 -19.45
C ALA A 206 -1.54 4.79 -18.72
N CYS A 207 -2.68 4.57 -19.37
CA CYS A 207 -4.00 4.91 -18.86
C CYS A 207 -4.79 3.66 -18.50
N TYR A 208 -5.50 3.69 -17.37
CA TYR A 208 -6.42 2.65 -16.95
C TYR A 208 -7.85 3.12 -17.16
N LEU A 209 -8.49 2.61 -18.20
CA LEU A 209 -9.84 2.93 -18.58
C LEU A 209 -10.76 1.72 -18.36
N GLN A 210 -11.96 1.99 -17.87
CA GLN A 210 -12.95 0.98 -17.55
C GLN A 210 -14.33 1.52 -17.90
N ASN A 211 -15.28 0.68 -18.38
CA ASN A 211 -16.64 1.17 -18.54
C ASN A 211 -17.18 1.71 -17.21
N TYR A 212 -17.89 2.82 -17.29
CA TYR A 212 -18.53 3.38 -16.10
C TYR A 212 -19.68 2.48 -15.64
N ILE A 213 -19.71 2.18 -14.36
CA ILE A 213 -20.80 1.44 -13.72
C ILE A 213 -21.44 2.38 -12.71
N ASP A 214 -22.72 2.67 -12.89
CA ASP A 214 -23.49 3.43 -11.92
C ASP A 214 -23.70 2.60 -10.66
N LYS A 215 -23.05 3.02 -9.57
CA LYS A 215 -23.09 2.29 -8.31
C LYS A 215 -24.33 2.72 -7.53
N LYS A 216 -25.08 1.74 -7.07
CA LYS A 216 -26.25 1.96 -6.23
C LYS A 216 -25.89 2.19 -4.75
N TYR A 217 -24.73 1.62 -4.34
CA TYR A 217 -24.16 1.73 -3.00
C TYR A 217 -22.62 1.71 -3.09
N GLU A 218 -21.95 2.38 -2.17
CA GLU A 218 -20.51 2.25 -1.90
C GLU A 218 -20.27 1.52 -0.59
#